data_95bd7cd74f5b23feb39e4abdd15fbacc
#
_entry.id   95bd7cd74f5b23feb39e4abdd15fbacc
#
_cell.length_a   1.000
_cell.length_b   1.000
_cell.length_c   1.000
_cell.angle_alpha   90.00
_cell.angle_beta   90.00
_cell.angle_gamma   90.00
#
_symmetry.space_group_name_H-M   'P 1'
#
loop_
_entity.id
_entity.type
_entity.pdbx_description
1 polymer ?
#
loop_
_entity_poly.entity_id
_entity_poly.type
_entity_poly.pdbx_seq_one_letter_code
_entity_poly.pdbx_strand_id
1 'polypeptide(L)'
;VGSTPSRTGGAYGRQVSDTIASVRTWDRQENRVTTLMAADLNFGYRSSLFKTQPDRYVVLTVQFQFPLAAGLSAPVQYAELARTLGIAEGERADAKAVRQVVLGLRSAKGMVLDPNDHDTWSAGSFFTNPIISEAAAEALGESAPKFAQSDGTVKTSAAWLIEHSGFTKGYQRGGVGLSTKHTLALTNRGT
;
A
#
# COMPACT_ATOMS: atom_id res chain seq x y z
N VAL A 1 11.76 -7.24 1.78
CA VAL A 1 11.04 -8.48 2.12
C VAL A 1 10.56 -8.42 3.57
N GLY A 2 11.41 -8.01 4.52
CA GLY A 2 11.07 -7.98 5.95
C GLY A 2 9.90 -7.06 6.34
N SER A 3 9.60 -6.01 5.57
CA SER A 3 8.47 -5.12 5.84
C SER A 3 7.13 -5.63 5.29
N THR A 4 7.15 -6.61 4.41
CA THR A 4 5.95 -7.10 3.72
C THR A 4 4.93 -7.75 4.68
N PRO A 5 5.31 -8.68 5.59
CA PRO A 5 4.37 -9.25 6.53
C PRO A 5 4.00 -8.29 7.68
N SER A 6 4.78 -7.25 7.94
CA SER A 6 4.44 -6.26 8.97
C SER A 6 3.43 -5.20 8.49
N ARG A 7 3.19 -5.12 7.19
CA ARG A 7 2.19 -4.23 6.59
C ARG A 7 1.28 -5.04 5.70
N THR A 8 -0.03 -4.92 5.88
CA THR A 8 -0.98 -5.34 4.86
C THR A 8 -0.84 -4.41 3.67
N GLY A 9 0.25 -4.58 2.92
CA GLY A 9 0.47 -3.87 1.67
C GLY A 9 -0.52 -4.37 0.64
N GLY A 10 -1.36 -3.48 0.13
CA GLY A 10 -2.28 -3.80 -0.95
C GLY A 10 -2.07 -2.85 -2.12
N ALA A 11 -2.25 -3.37 -3.31
CA ALA A 11 -2.28 -2.58 -4.52
C ALA A 11 -3.22 -3.24 -5.53
N TYR A 12 -3.96 -2.43 -6.26
CA TYR A 12 -4.84 -2.89 -7.34
C TYR A 12 -5.86 -3.97 -6.91
N GLY A 13 -6.44 -3.79 -5.69
CA GLY A 13 -7.44 -4.71 -5.14
C GLY A 13 -6.89 -6.01 -4.54
N ARG A 14 -5.56 -6.15 -4.39
CA ARG A 14 -4.91 -7.30 -3.78
C ARG A 14 -4.13 -6.91 -2.54
N GLN A 15 -4.19 -7.75 -1.52
CA GLN A 15 -3.40 -7.59 -0.30
C GLN A 15 -2.36 -8.71 -0.18
N VAL A 16 -1.25 -8.41 0.46
CA VAL A 16 -0.20 -9.40 0.73
C VAL A 16 -0.74 -10.54 1.61
N SER A 17 -1.64 -10.22 2.55
CA SER A 17 -2.33 -11.20 3.39
C SER A 17 -3.04 -12.31 2.60
N ASP A 18 -3.52 -12.00 1.38
CA ASP A 18 -4.25 -12.97 0.54
C ASP A 18 -3.37 -14.11 0.03
N THR A 19 -2.07 -13.94 0.11
CA THR A 19 -1.08 -14.87 -0.47
C THR A 19 -0.04 -15.39 0.51
N ILE A 20 0.06 -14.84 1.72
CA ILE A 20 0.95 -15.38 2.75
C ILE A 20 0.35 -16.67 3.30
N ALA A 21 1.13 -17.75 3.24
CA ALA A 21 0.82 -19.03 3.88
C ALA A 21 1.38 -19.09 5.30
N SER A 22 2.66 -18.72 5.46
CA SER A 22 3.33 -18.72 6.76
C SER A 22 4.51 -17.75 6.79
N VAL A 23 4.95 -17.40 8.00
CA VAL A 23 6.14 -16.59 8.24
C VAL A 23 7.00 -17.29 9.29
N ARG A 24 8.26 -17.58 8.93
CA ARG A 24 9.26 -18.09 9.86
C ARG A 24 9.94 -16.91 10.54
N THR A 25 9.97 -16.93 11.86
CA THR A 25 10.46 -15.83 12.70
C THR A 25 11.44 -16.34 13.74
N TRP A 26 12.33 -15.46 14.20
CA TRP A 26 12.99 -15.58 15.47
C TRP A 26 12.13 -14.90 16.54
N ASP A 27 11.64 -15.66 17.51
CA ASP A 27 10.91 -15.13 18.66
C ASP A 27 11.93 -14.78 19.75
N ARG A 28 12.09 -13.49 20.05
CA ARG A 28 13.05 -12.99 21.04
C ARG A 28 12.65 -13.33 22.47
N GLN A 29 11.35 -13.49 22.76
CA GLN A 29 10.88 -13.85 24.09
C GLN A 29 11.13 -15.33 24.38
N GLU A 30 10.83 -16.18 23.42
CA GLU A 30 11.01 -17.63 23.51
C GLU A 30 12.44 -18.08 23.18
N ASN A 31 13.27 -17.17 22.66
CA ASN A 31 14.66 -17.41 22.20
C ASN A 31 14.76 -18.59 21.24
N ARG A 32 13.83 -18.68 20.28
CA ARG A 32 13.75 -19.80 19.31
C ARG A 32 13.17 -19.36 17.96
N VAL A 33 13.41 -20.18 16.95
CA VAL A 33 12.75 -20.05 15.67
C VAL A 33 11.33 -20.61 15.77
N THR A 34 10.35 -19.81 15.33
CA THR A 34 8.92 -20.17 15.30
C THR A 34 8.34 -19.92 13.91
N THR A 35 7.48 -20.80 13.45
CA THR A 35 6.69 -20.58 12.21
C THR A 35 5.28 -20.20 12.61
N LEU A 36 4.85 -19.03 12.14
CA LEU A 36 3.50 -18.48 12.34
C LEU A 36 2.71 -18.69 11.06
N MET A 37 1.51 -19.25 11.16
CA MET A 37 0.60 -19.40 10.03
C MET A 37 -0.10 -18.07 9.73
N ALA A 38 -0.66 -17.90 8.54
CA ALA A 38 -1.35 -16.65 8.15
C ALA A 38 -2.44 -16.24 9.16
N ALA A 39 -3.17 -17.21 9.74
CA ALA A 39 -4.20 -16.97 10.74
C ALA A 39 -3.65 -16.35 12.03
N ASP A 40 -2.41 -16.66 12.41
CA ASP A 40 -1.77 -16.16 13.63
C ASP A 40 -1.29 -14.71 13.49
N LEU A 41 -1.19 -14.21 12.24
CA LEU A 41 -0.58 -12.92 11.95
C LEU A 41 -1.53 -11.72 12.17
N ASN A 42 -2.81 -11.98 12.46
CA ASN A 42 -3.83 -10.97 12.78
C ASN A 42 -3.80 -9.77 11.82
N PHE A 43 -3.82 -10.04 10.51
CA PHE A 43 -3.80 -9.00 9.49
C PHE A 43 -5.05 -8.13 9.56
N GLY A 44 -4.87 -6.82 9.54
CA GLY A 44 -5.92 -5.81 9.48
C GLY A 44 -5.47 -4.60 8.68
N TYR A 45 -6.30 -3.55 8.57
CA TYR A 45 -5.91 -2.35 7.85
C TYR A 45 -4.65 -1.73 8.45
N ARG A 46 -3.54 -1.82 7.70
CA ARG A 46 -2.22 -1.33 8.12
C ARG A 46 -1.74 -1.93 9.46
N SER A 47 -2.25 -3.10 9.84
CA SER A 47 -1.94 -3.79 11.09
C SER A 47 -1.56 -5.25 10.86
N SER A 48 -0.79 -5.80 11.79
CA SER A 48 -0.41 -7.21 11.87
C SER A 48 0.17 -7.50 13.24
N LEU A 49 0.33 -8.78 13.60
CA LEU A 49 1.03 -9.22 14.81
C LEU A 49 2.40 -8.53 14.96
N PHE A 50 3.15 -8.37 13.87
CA PHE A 50 4.48 -7.75 13.90
C PHE A 50 4.44 -6.26 14.23
N LYS A 51 3.32 -5.57 14.01
CA LYS A 51 3.14 -4.17 14.41
C LYS A 51 2.63 -4.03 15.83
N THR A 52 1.85 -4.98 16.30
CA THR A 52 1.36 -4.98 17.69
C THR A 52 2.42 -5.46 18.67
N GLN A 53 3.40 -6.24 18.20
CA GLN A 53 4.53 -6.75 18.98
C GLN A 53 5.87 -6.47 18.27
N PRO A 54 6.25 -5.19 18.09
CA PRO A 54 7.35 -4.78 17.21
C PRO A 54 8.72 -5.31 17.66
N ASP A 55 8.91 -5.52 18.96
CA ASP A 55 10.20 -5.93 19.53
C ASP A 55 10.33 -7.45 19.74
N ARG A 56 9.25 -8.20 19.50
CA ARG A 56 9.24 -9.64 19.78
C ARG A 56 9.81 -10.46 18.61
N TYR A 57 9.42 -10.18 17.39
CA TYR A 57 9.72 -11.05 16.24
C TYR A 57 10.69 -10.44 15.26
N VAL A 58 11.66 -11.23 14.80
CA VAL A 58 12.47 -10.93 13.62
C VAL A 58 12.03 -11.85 12.49
N VAL A 59 11.54 -11.28 11.40
CA VAL A 59 11.13 -12.07 10.22
C VAL A 59 12.35 -12.63 9.52
N LEU A 60 12.40 -13.95 9.37
CA LEU A 60 13.47 -14.69 8.69
C LEU A 60 13.10 -15.03 7.25
N THR A 61 11.94 -15.70 7.07
CA THR A 61 11.44 -16.07 5.74
C THR A 61 9.92 -15.91 5.67
N VAL A 62 9.41 -15.62 4.48
CA VAL A 62 7.97 -15.54 4.20
C VAL A 62 7.64 -16.56 3.12
N GLN A 63 6.67 -17.41 3.38
CA GLN A 63 6.14 -18.37 2.41
C GLN A 63 4.87 -17.80 1.79
N PHE A 64 4.87 -17.70 0.46
CA PHE A 64 3.71 -17.29 -0.32
C PHE A 64 3.07 -18.50 -1.00
N GLN A 65 1.76 -18.46 -1.10
CA GLN A 65 0.97 -19.44 -1.84
C GLN A 65 0.18 -18.73 -2.95
N PHE A 66 0.35 -19.18 -4.18
CA PHE A 66 -0.35 -18.62 -5.33
C PHE A 66 -1.16 -19.74 -6.01
N PRO A 67 -2.37 -19.45 -6.49
CA PRO A 67 -3.13 -20.41 -7.29
C PRO A 67 -2.47 -20.60 -8.65
N LEU A 68 -2.52 -21.81 -9.16
CA LEU A 68 -2.16 -22.09 -10.56
C LEU A 68 -3.28 -21.57 -11.47
N ALA A 69 -2.97 -20.60 -12.31
CA ALA A 69 -3.96 -19.87 -13.10
C ALA A 69 -3.71 -19.90 -14.62
N ALA A 70 -2.92 -20.86 -15.12
CA ALA A 70 -2.67 -21.06 -16.55
C ALA A 70 -2.34 -19.77 -17.33
N GLY A 71 -1.54 -18.88 -16.73
CA GLY A 71 -1.15 -17.60 -17.36
C GLY A 71 -2.15 -16.48 -17.20
N LEU A 72 -3.32 -16.71 -16.61
CA LEU A 72 -4.30 -15.67 -16.32
C LEU A 72 -4.02 -15.00 -14.97
N SER A 73 -4.43 -13.73 -14.88
CA SER A 73 -4.44 -12.99 -13.62
C SER A 73 -5.54 -13.51 -12.68
N ALA A 74 -5.49 -13.11 -11.41
CA ALA A 74 -6.69 -13.09 -10.59
C ALA A 74 -7.72 -12.09 -11.18
N PRO A 75 -9.02 -12.17 -10.79
CA PRO A 75 -10.02 -11.18 -11.19
C PRO A 75 -9.52 -9.75 -10.89
N VAL A 76 -9.60 -8.88 -11.89
CA VAL A 76 -9.16 -7.47 -11.79
C VAL A 76 -10.26 -6.65 -11.13
N GLN A 77 -10.03 -6.22 -9.89
CA GLN A 77 -11.03 -5.51 -9.07
C GLN A 77 -10.82 -3.99 -9.05
N TYR A 78 -9.78 -3.49 -9.70
CA TYR A 78 -9.42 -2.08 -9.66
C TYR A 78 -9.82 -1.40 -10.97
N ALA A 79 -10.78 -0.47 -10.89
CA ALA A 79 -11.41 0.16 -12.05
C ALA A 79 -10.42 0.77 -13.06
N GLU A 80 -9.37 1.49 -12.58
CA GLU A 80 -8.36 2.08 -13.44
C GLU A 80 -7.59 1.01 -14.22
N LEU A 81 -7.27 -0.12 -13.56
CA LEU A 81 -6.56 -1.24 -14.17
C LEU A 81 -7.44 -1.96 -15.20
N ALA A 82 -8.70 -2.24 -14.85
CA ALA A 82 -9.66 -2.88 -15.74
C ALA A 82 -9.86 -2.04 -17.01
N ARG A 83 -10.10 -0.73 -16.84
CA ARG A 83 -10.27 0.20 -17.95
C ARG A 83 -9.03 0.26 -18.86
N THR A 84 -7.82 0.27 -18.29
CA THR A 84 -6.58 0.31 -19.07
C THR A 84 -6.32 -0.99 -19.83
N LEU A 85 -6.81 -2.12 -19.29
CA LEU A 85 -6.76 -3.43 -19.95
C LEU A 85 -7.87 -3.62 -20.99
N GLY A 86 -8.90 -2.75 -21.02
CA GLY A 86 -10.05 -2.90 -21.89
C GLY A 86 -10.98 -4.04 -21.49
N ILE A 87 -11.09 -4.38 -20.20
CA ILE A 87 -11.92 -5.45 -19.65
C ILE A 87 -12.89 -4.89 -18.60
N ALA A 88 -13.94 -5.65 -18.27
CA ALA A 88 -14.82 -5.33 -17.14
C ALA A 88 -14.16 -5.63 -15.79
N GLU A 89 -14.58 -4.91 -14.73
CA GLU A 89 -14.17 -5.24 -13.37
C GLU A 89 -14.63 -6.64 -13.00
N GLY A 90 -13.74 -7.42 -12.36
CA GLY A 90 -14.00 -8.83 -12.03
C GLY A 90 -13.55 -9.81 -13.09
N GLU A 91 -13.25 -9.38 -14.30
CA GLU A 91 -12.71 -10.26 -15.35
C GLU A 91 -11.22 -10.58 -15.10
N ARG A 92 -10.76 -11.64 -15.76
CA ARG A 92 -9.36 -12.07 -15.77
C ARG A 92 -8.74 -11.69 -17.11
N ALA A 93 -7.46 -11.33 -17.07
CA ALA A 93 -6.67 -11.05 -18.26
C ALA A 93 -5.35 -11.84 -18.25
N ASP A 94 -4.63 -11.79 -19.34
CA ASP A 94 -3.28 -12.33 -19.39
C ASP A 94 -2.39 -11.71 -18.29
N ALA A 95 -1.73 -12.53 -17.50
CA ALA A 95 -0.97 -12.09 -16.34
C ALA A 95 0.21 -11.16 -16.73
N LYS A 96 0.79 -11.35 -17.92
CA LYS A 96 1.88 -10.51 -18.43
C LYS A 96 1.34 -9.15 -18.83
N ALA A 97 0.17 -9.10 -19.48
CA ALA A 97 -0.51 -7.85 -19.82
C ALA A 97 -0.87 -7.06 -18.56
N VAL A 98 -1.46 -7.71 -17.56
CA VAL A 98 -1.75 -7.08 -16.26
C VAL A 98 -0.48 -6.50 -15.62
N ARG A 99 0.63 -7.26 -15.61
CA ARG A 99 1.90 -6.80 -15.06
C ARG A 99 2.41 -5.55 -15.79
N GLN A 100 2.34 -5.51 -17.12
CA GLN A 100 2.80 -4.36 -17.91
C GLN A 100 1.97 -3.11 -17.61
N VAL A 101 0.64 -3.25 -17.56
CA VAL A 101 -0.25 -2.14 -17.23
C VAL A 101 0.02 -1.63 -15.80
N VAL A 102 0.16 -2.53 -14.81
CA VAL A 102 0.49 -2.16 -13.44
C VAL A 102 1.81 -1.40 -13.37
N LEU A 103 2.86 -1.85 -14.09
CA LEU A 103 4.14 -1.16 -14.13
C LEU A 103 3.99 0.24 -14.76
N GLY A 104 3.23 0.39 -15.85
CA GLY A 104 2.94 1.67 -16.47
C GLY A 104 2.23 2.65 -15.53
N LEU A 105 1.15 2.19 -14.87
CA LEU A 105 0.40 2.99 -13.89
C LEU A 105 1.28 3.41 -12.68
N ARG A 106 2.18 2.53 -12.25
CA ARG A 106 3.11 2.85 -11.15
C ARG A 106 4.20 3.82 -11.61
N SER A 107 4.75 3.66 -12.81
CA SER A 107 5.74 4.58 -13.38
C SER A 107 5.17 6.00 -13.52
N ALA A 108 3.92 6.11 -14.00
CA ALA A 108 3.23 7.40 -14.10
C ALA A 108 3.08 8.11 -12.74
N LYS A 109 3.07 7.36 -11.64
CA LYS A 109 3.02 7.88 -10.26
C LYS A 109 4.41 8.03 -9.61
N GLY A 110 5.51 7.84 -10.33
CA GLY A 110 6.87 7.87 -9.77
C GLY A 110 7.18 6.70 -8.83
N MET A 111 6.48 5.56 -8.98
CA MET A 111 6.58 4.40 -8.07
C MET A 111 7.37 3.22 -8.66
N VAL A 112 8.07 3.45 -9.76
CA VAL A 112 9.07 2.54 -10.32
C VAL A 112 10.38 3.32 -10.38
N LEU A 113 11.44 2.77 -9.81
CA LEU A 113 12.72 3.45 -9.70
C LEU A 113 13.28 3.78 -11.09
N ASP A 114 13.56 5.05 -11.30
CA ASP A 114 14.31 5.60 -12.44
C ASP A 114 15.42 6.51 -11.89
N PRO A 115 16.70 6.22 -12.14
CA PRO A 115 17.82 7.02 -11.63
C PRO A 115 17.85 8.45 -12.19
N ASN A 116 17.15 8.72 -13.28
CA ASN A 116 17.08 10.05 -13.91
C ASN A 116 15.84 10.85 -13.47
N ASP A 117 14.97 10.28 -12.64
CA ASP A 117 13.75 10.92 -12.18
C ASP A 117 13.69 10.95 -10.64
N HIS A 118 13.97 12.12 -10.06
CA HIS A 118 13.94 12.32 -8.61
C HIS A 118 12.56 12.03 -7.98
N ASP A 119 11.46 12.08 -8.72
CA ASP A 119 10.15 11.70 -8.21
C ASP A 119 10.07 10.22 -7.82
N THR A 120 10.98 9.40 -8.35
CA THR A 120 11.08 7.97 -8.00
C THR A 120 11.98 7.70 -6.79
N TRP A 121 12.73 8.71 -6.30
CA TRP A 121 13.63 8.58 -5.16
C TRP A 121 12.88 8.73 -3.84
N SER A 122 11.96 7.83 -3.60
CA SER A 122 11.09 7.79 -2.44
C SER A 122 10.88 6.36 -1.96
N ALA A 123 10.42 6.22 -0.73
CA ALA A 123 9.96 4.93 -0.19
C ALA A 123 8.48 4.61 -0.56
N GLY A 124 7.93 5.28 -1.56
CA GLY A 124 6.51 5.25 -1.91
C GLY A 124 5.67 6.19 -1.04
N SER A 125 4.37 5.91 -0.91
CA SER A 125 3.48 6.73 -0.09
C SER A 125 3.93 6.75 1.37
N PHE A 126 4.33 7.91 1.86
CA PHE A 126 4.73 8.11 3.25
C PHE A 126 3.51 8.26 4.16
N PHE A 127 2.53 9.04 3.72
CA PHE A 127 1.30 9.28 4.45
C PHE A 127 0.28 8.18 4.20
N THR A 128 -0.55 7.89 5.22
CA THR A 128 -1.67 6.97 5.13
C THR A 128 -2.99 7.72 5.30
N ASN A 129 -4.05 7.25 4.68
CA ASN A 129 -5.38 7.80 4.87
C ASN A 129 -5.79 7.65 6.34
N PRO A 130 -6.07 8.76 7.05
CA PRO A 130 -6.45 8.70 8.44
C PRO A 130 -7.89 8.20 8.60
N ILE A 131 -8.14 7.57 9.74
CA ILE A 131 -9.47 7.24 10.24
C ILE A 131 -9.78 8.26 11.33
N ILE A 132 -10.89 8.97 11.19
CA ILE A 132 -11.30 10.09 12.05
C ILE A 132 -12.73 9.90 12.53
N SER A 133 -13.16 10.64 13.54
CA SER A 133 -14.55 10.65 13.97
C SER A 133 -15.48 11.26 12.91
N GLU A 134 -16.76 10.90 12.94
CA GLU A 134 -17.78 11.46 12.05
C GLU A 134 -17.83 13.00 12.14
N ALA A 135 -17.82 13.55 13.34
CA ALA A 135 -17.80 15.00 13.55
C ALA A 135 -16.58 15.69 12.93
N ALA A 136 -15.40 15.08 13.03
CA ALA A 136 -14.20 15.60 12.36
C ALA A 136 -14.30 15.51 10.83
N ALA A 137 -14.95 14.47 10.32
CA ALA A 137 -15.18 14.30 8.89
C ALA A 137 -16.19 15.33 8.35
N GLU A 138 -17.23 15.66 9.11
CA GLU A 138 -18.19 16.72 8.75
C GLU A 138 -17.50 18.08 8.66
N ALA A 139 -16.63 18.40 9.62
CA ALA A 139 -15.85 19.64 9.64
C ALA A 139 -14.94 19.85 8.43
N LEU A 140 -14.58 18.81 7.69
CA LEU A 140 -13.79 18.92 6.45
C LEU A 140 -14.58 19.47 5.26
N GLY A 141 -15.91 19.58 5.38
CA GLY A 141 -16.78 20.03 4.29
C GLY A 141 -17.11 18.93 3.27
N GLU A 142 -17.97 19.26 2.30
CA GLU A 142 -18.52 18.29 1.33
C GLU A 142 -17.50 17.80 0.31
N SER A 143 -16.51 18.61 -0.05
CA SER A 143 -15.50 18.27 -1.07
C SER A 143 -14.47 17.23 -0.61
N ALA A 144 -14.38 16.97 0.72
CA ALA A 144 -13.46 15.99 1.26
C ALA A 144 -13.94 14.56 0.94
N PRO A 145 -13.08 13.67 0.40
CA PRO A 145 -13.41 12.26 0.23
C PRO A 145 -13.69 11.59 1.58
N LYS A 146 -14.86 11.00 1.74
CA LYS A 146 -15.32 10.36 2.97
C LYS A 146 -15.73 8.92 2.69
N PHE A 147 -15.17 7.99 3.44
CA PHE A 147 -15.43 6.55 3.32
C PHE A 147 -15.84 6.01 4.69
N ALA A 148 -17.15 5.85 4.90
CA ALA A 148 -17.70 5.32 6.15
C ALA A 148 -17.10 3.94 6.46
N GLN A 149 -16.80 3.71 7.74
CA GLN A 149 -16.32 2.43 8.26
C GLN A 149 -17.44 1.76 9.07
N SER A 150 -17.34 0.46 9.26
CA SER A 150 -18.36 -0.33 9.96
C SER A 150 -18.47 -0.01 11.46
N ASP A 151 -17.47 0.65 12.02
CA ASP A 151 -17.41 1.06 13.44
C ASP A 151 -17.91 2.50 13.68
N GLY A 152 -18.52 3.16 12.68
CA GLY A 152 -19.00 4.53 12.76
C GLY A 152 -17.91 5.60 12.58
N THR A 153 -16.67 5.20 12.32
CA THR A 153 -15.60 6.14 11.95
C THR A 153 -15.60 6.41 10.43
N VAL A 154 -14.83 7.39 10.01
CA VAL A 154 -14.71 7.79 8.60
C VAL A 154 -13.24 7.79 8.19
N LYS A 155 -12.89 7.04 7.16
CA LYS A 155 -11.59 7.15 6.51
C LYS A 155 -11.63 8.30 5.50
N THR A 156 -10.63 9.19 5.52
CA THR A 156 -10.51 10.27 4.53
C THR A 156 -9.18 10.22 3.78
N SER A 157 -9.04 11.06 2.74
CA SER A 157 -7.84 11.07 1.88
C SER A 157 -6.74 11.93 2.49
N ALA A 158 -5.60 11.33 2.82
CA ALA A 158 -4.40 12.07 3.22
C ALA A 158 -3.90 13.01 2.10
N ALA A 159 -4.00 12.60 0.82
CA ALA A 159 -3.61 13.45 -0.29
C ALA A 159 -4.46 14.72 -0.36
N TRP A 160 -5.78 14.58 -0.21
CA TRP A 160 -6.69 15.71 -0.17
C TRP A 160 -6.37 16.66 0.99
N LEU A 161 -6.13 16.12 2.19
CA LEU A 161 -5.77 16.93 3.36
C LEU A 161 -4.47 17.72 3.15
N ILE A 162 -3.44 17.08 2.60
CA ILE A 162 -2.15 17.72 2.32
C ILE A 162 -2.34 18.87 1.31
N GLU A 163 -3.04 18.62 0.21
CA GLU A 163 -3.28 19.61 -0.84
C GLU A 163 -4.11 20.80 -0.33
N HIS A 164 -5.10 20.57 0.52
CA HIS A 164 -5.94 21.61 1.13
C HIS A 164 -5.29 22.30 2.32
N SER A 165 -4.14 21.81 2.79
CA SER A 165 -3.31 22.49 3.80
C SER A 165 -2.20 23.37 3.18
N GLY A 166 -2.24 23.59 1.87
CA GLY A 166 -1.29 24.45 1.14
C GLY A 166 -0.03 23.73 0.63
N PHE A 167 0.05 22.40 0.78
CA PHE A 167 1.17 21.60 0.29
C PHE A 167 0.80 20.91 -1.03
N THR A 168 1.07 21.56 -2.14
CA THR A 168 0.78 20.99 -3.47
C THR A 168 1.88 20.03 -3.93
N LYS A 169 1.57 19.23 -4.96
CA LYS A 169 2.57 18.41 -5.66
C LYS A 169 3.78 19.25 -6.06
N GLY A 170 4.97 18.71 -5.86
CA GLY A 170 6.22 19.43 -6.15
C GLY A 170 6.66 20.44 -5.09
N TYR A 171 5.90 20.62 -3.99
CA TYR A 171 6.37 21.43 -2.86
C TYR A 171 7.73 20.92 -2.37
N GLN A 172 8.70 21.82 -2.20
CA GLN A 172 10.06 21.47 -1.81
C GLN A 172 10.57 22.38 -0.70
N ARG A 173 11.34 21.80 0.21
CA ARG A 173 12.07 22.52 1.24
C ARG A 173 13.46 21.89 1.42
N GLY A 174 14.52 22.59 1.01
CA GLY A 174 15.87 22.04 0.97
C GLY A 174 15.95 20.80 0.07
N GLY A 175 16.61 19.77 0.54
CA GLY A 175 16.78 18.49 -0.19
C GLY A 175 15.59 17.52 -0.15
N VAL A 176 14.42 17.94 0.36
CA VAL A 176 13.24 17.09 0.47
C VAL A 176 12.04 17.76 -0.17
N GLY A 177 11.19 16.99 -0.85
CA GLY A 177 9.98 17.51 -1.45
C GLY A 177 8.86 16.49 -1.55
N LEU A 178 7.64 16.98 -1.82
CA LEU A 178 6.57 16.13 -2.32
C LEU A 178 6.83 15.82 -3.80
N SER A 179 6.53 14.59 -4.21
CA SER A 179 6.59 14.22 -5.63
C SER A 179 5.68 15.11 -6.47
N THR A 180 6.12 15.46 -7.66
CA THR A 180 5.27 16.17 -8.65
C THR A 180 4.17 15.28 -9.20
N LYS A 181 4.30 13.95 -9.05
CA LYS A 181 3.38 12.94 -9.58
C LYS A 181 2.43 12.38 -8.52
N HIS A 182 2.83 12.39 -7.25
CA HIS A 182 2.08 11.74 -6.17
C HIS A 182 2.25 12.44 -4.83
N THR A 183 1.23 13.13 -4.36
CA THR A 183 1.23 13.95 -3.13
C THR A 183 1.66 13.19 -1.87
N LEU A 184 1.37 11.89 -1.79
CA LEU A 184 1.72 11.09 -0.60
C LEU A 184 3.19 10.67 -0.54
N ALA A 185 3.97 10.91 -1.59
CA ALA A 185 5.36 10.51 -1.65
C ALA A 185 6.30 11.66 -1.27
N LEU A 186 7.12 11.45 -0.24
CA LEU A 186 8.26 12.28 0.07
C LEU A 186 9.46 11.82 -0.76
N THR A 187 10.07 12.73 -1.48
CA THR A 187 11.18 12.45 -2.39
C THR A 187 12.47 13.09 -1.89
N ASN A 188 13.58 12.38 -2.08
CA ASN A 188 14.91 12.93 -1.90
C ASN A 188 15.29 13.73 -3.15
N ARG A 189 15.62 15.01 -2.98
CA ARG A 189 16.02 15.92 -4.05
C ARG A 189 17.53 16.17 -4.10
N GLY A 190 18.28 15.49 -3.24
CA GLY A 190 19.71 15.72 -3.06
C GLY A 190 20.01 16.87 -2.11
N THR A 191 21.28 17.19 -1.99
CA THR A 191 21.82 18.33 -1.21
C THR A 191 22.02 19.52 -2.11
#